data_95b6da615c0d7c81df79c37b3471f6d9
#
_entry.id   95b6da615c0d7c81df79c37b3471f6d9
#
_cell.length_a   1.000
_cell.length_b   1.000
_cell.length_c   1.000
_cell.angle_alpha   90.00
_cell.angle_beta   90.00
_cell.angle_gamma   90.00
#
_symmetry.space_group_name_H-M   'P 1'
#
loop_
_entity.id
_entity.type
_entity.pdbx_description
1 polymer ?
#
loop_
_entity_poly.entity_id
_entity_poly.type
_entity_poly.pdbx_seq_one_letter_code
_entity_poly.pdbx_strand_id
1 'polypeptide(L)'
;MCIRDRFVNIPTTLLSQVDSSVGGKTGVNTSQGKNLIGSFYQPKIVISDIDFLKSLPFREIICGYAEIVKHALIANKKLYNFLNKNLDDILKLKSPIIERSIHQSCKVKKSIVEKDEKEKGLRKVLNFGHTFAHGIEAANSYSSKINHGEAVLLGMILATRLSFKKKVCSQDTLCLLYTSPSPRDS
;
A
#
# COMPACT_ATOMS: atom_id res chain seq x y z
N MET A 1 -22.96 -18.97 -22.58
CA MET A 1 -22.06 -17.90 -23.02
C MET A 1 -22.17 -16.76 -22.03
N CYS A 2 -21.26 -16.66 -21.08
CA CYS A 2 -21.22 -15.58 -20.09
C CYS A 2 -20.72 -14.33 -20.78
N ILE A 3 -21.62 -13.46 -21.15
CA ILE A 3 -21.35 -12.43 -22.13
C ILE A 3 -20.66 -11.24 -21.51
N ARG A 4 -20.57 -11.17 -20.13
CA ARG A 4 -20.07 -9.92 -19.63
C ARG A 4 -19.84 -9.89 -18.17
N ASP A 5 -18.75 -10.42 -17.80
CA ASP A 5 -18.30 -10.25 -16.44
C ASP A 5 -17.80 -8.82 -16.25
N ARG A 6 -18.70 -7.99 -15.78
CA ARG A 6 -18.38 -6.64 -15.34
C ARG A 6 -18.62 -6.59 -13.85
N PHE A 7 -17.66 -6.07 -13.09
CA PHE A 7 -17.87 -5.87 -11.67
C PHE A 7 -17.55 -4.42 -11.28
N VAL A 8 -18.22 -3.99 -10.22
CA VAL A 8 -17.95 -2.75 -9.51
C VAL A 8 -17.27 -3.13 -8.21
N ASN A 9 -16.20 -2.46 -7.88
CA ASN A 9 -15.48 -2.69 -6.63
C ASN A 9 -15.83 -1.61 -5.61
N ILE A 10 -16.24 -2.02 -4.41
CA ILE A 10 -16.53 -1.13 -3.29
C ILE A 10 -15.59 -1.53 -2.14
N PRO A 11 -14.37 -0.96 -2.08
CA PRO A 11 -13.38 -1.29 -1.07
C PRO A 11 -13.80 -0.72 0.30
N THR A 12 -13.80 -1.57 1.33
CA THR A 12 -14.27 -1.21 2.67
C THR A 12 -13.16 -0.99 3.68
N THR A 13 -11.89 -1.27 3.35
CA THR A 13 -10.73 -0.98 4.18
C THR A 13 -9.84 0.06 3.53
N LEU A 14 -9.05 0.79 4.32
CA LEU A 14 -8.11 1.77 3.77
C LEU A 14 -7.10 1.11 2.83
N LEU A 15 -6.57 -0.07 3.21
CA LEU A 15 -5.69 -0.86 2.35
C LEU A 15 -6.35 -1.19 1.00
N SER A 16 -7.60 -1.63 1.03
CA SER A 16 -8.29 -1.97 -0.22
C SER A 16 -8.60 -0.74 -1.07
N GLN A 17 -8.90 0.41 -0.46
CA GLN A 17 -9.16 1.65 -1.19
C GLN A 17 -7.93 2.16 -1.94
N VAL A 18 -6.75 2.06 -1.35
CA VAL A 18 -5.52 2.61 -1.94
C VAL A 18 -4.69 1.60 -2.72
N ASP A 19 -4.89 0.30 -2.46
CA ASP A 19 -4.07 -0.75 -3.07
C ASP A 19 -4.89 -1.80 -3.81
N SER A 20 -5.53 -2.75 -3.16
CA SER A 20 -6.04 -3.96 -3.83
C SER A 20 -7.17 -3.71 -4.83
N SER A 21 -7.95 -2.64 -4.69
CA SER A 21 -9.00 -2.26 -5.64
C SER A 21 -8.49 -1.67 -6.95
N VAL A 22 -7.21 -1.25 -7.00
CA VAL A 22 -6.60 -0.60 -8.16
C VAL A 22 -5.57 -1.53 -8.79
N GLY A 23 -5.74 -1.84 -10.07
CA GLY A 23 -4.73 -2.59 -10.84
C GLY A 23 -5.13 -3.99 -11.26
N GLY A 24 -6.39 -4.38 -11.04
CA GLY A 24 -7.01 -5.55 -11.65
C GLY A 24 -6.42 -6.90 -11.26
N LYS A 25 -5.54 -6.97 -10.26
CA LYS A 25 -5.07 -8.25 -9.72
C LYS A 25 -6.19 -8.87 -8.90
N THR A 26 -6.70 -10.00 -9.33
CA THR A 26 -7.62 -10.84 -8.54
C THR A 26 -6.88 -12.10 -8.15
N GLY A 27 -6.99 -12.52 -6.91
CA GLY A 27 -6.30 -13.71 -6.45
C GLY A 27 -6.99 -14.34 -5.25
N VAL A 28 -6.95 -15.66 -5.20
CA VAL A 28 -7.47 -16.46 -4.09
C VAL A 28 -6.32 -17.20 -3.44
N ASN A 29 -6.31 -17.18 -2.11
CA ASN A 29 -5.37 -17.97 -1.34
C ASN A 29 -5.80 -19.45 -1.36
N THR A 30 -4.82 -20.33 -1.48
CA THR A 30 -5.00 -21.78 -1.42
C THR A 30 -4.22 -22.35 -0.25
N SER A 31 -4.40 -23.64 0.04
CA SER A 31 -3.59 -24.33 1.04
C SER A 31 -2.09 -24.39 0.68
N GLN A 32 -1.76 -24.24 -0.61
CA GLN A 32 -0.38 -24.26 -1.09
C GLN A 32 0.30 -22.88 -1.10
N GLY A 33 -0.47 -21.78 -0.95
CA GLY A 33 0.10 -20.44 -0.90
C GLY A 33 -0.87 -19.31 -1.19
N LYS A 34 -0.38 -18.08 -1.03
CA LYS A 34 -1.15 -16.85 -1.29
C LYS A 34 -1.23 -16.55 -2.79
N ASN A 35 -2.43 -16.12 -3.25
CA ASN A 35 -2.67 -15.58 -4.61
C ASN A 35 -2.28 -16.51 -5.76
N LEU A 36 -2.30 -17.83 -5.57
CA LEU A 36 -1.89 -18.80 -6.60
C LEU A 36 -2.90 -18.94 -7.73
N ILE A 37 -4.17 -18.67 -7.48
CA ILE A 37 -5.25 -18.73 -8.47
C ILE A 37 -5.81 -17.33 -8.63
N GLY A 38 -5.75 -16.78 -9.84
CA GLY A 38 -6.24 -15.44 -10.10
C GLY A 38 -6.08 -15.01 -11.55
N SER A 39 -6.56 -13.83 -11.85
CA SER A 39 -6.46 -13.23 -13.18
C SER A 39 -6.21 -11.73 -13.09
N PHE A 40 -5.82 -11.14 -14.22
CA PHE A 40 -5.85 -9.69 -14.38
C PHE A 40 -7.18 -9.29 -14.98
N TYR A 41 -8.07 -8.70 -14.18
CA TYR A 41 -9.36 -8.22 -14.65
C TYR A 41 -9.73 -6.90 -13.98
N GLN A 42 -9.87 -5.84 -14.79
CA GLN A 42 -10.10 -4.50 -14.28
C GLN A 42 -11.58 -4.30 -13.90
N PRO A 43 -11.89 -3.73 -12.73
CA PRO A 43 -13.25 -3.32 -12.41
C PRO A 43 -13.69 -2.19 -13.35
N LYS A 44 -14.97 -2.11 -13.64
CA LYS A 44 -15.53 -1.00 -14.43
C LYS A 44 -15.55 0.31 -13.65
N ILE A 45 -15.79 0.22 -12.35
CA ILE A 45 -15.83 1.35 -11.42
C ILE A 45 -15.25 0.87 -10.09
N VAL A 46 -14.52 1.75 -9.42
CA VAL A 46 -14.14 1.61 -8.01
C VAL A 46 -14.78 2.77 -7.25
N ILE A 47 -15.59 2.46 -6.25
CA ILE A 47 -16.27 3.45 -5.41
C ILE A 47 -15.64 3.39 -4.02
N SER A 48 -14.81 4.38 -3.69
CA SER A 48 -14.19 4.49 -2.38
C SER A 48 -14.97 5.47 -1.53
N ASP A 49 -15.62 4.96 -0.50
CA ASP A 49 -16.34 5.74 0.49
C ASP A 49 -15.59 5.69 1.82
N ILE A 50 -15.26 6.86 2.37
CA ILE A 50 -14.54 6.99 3.64
C ILE A 50 -15.37 6.61 4.84
N ASP A 51 -16.69 6.57 4.73
CA ASP A 51 -17.56 6.21 5.84
C ASP A 51 -17.34 4.74 6.29
N PHE A 52 -16.95 3.86 5.37
CA PHE A 52 -16.53 2.50 5.72
C PHE A 52 -15.33 2.45 6.65
N LEU A 53 -14.45 3.47 6.59
CA LEU A 53 -13.23 3.50 7.39
C LEU A 53 -13.51 3.77 8.87
N LYS A 54 -14.64 4.40 9.21
CA LYS A 54 -14.98 4.78 10.59
C LYS A 54 -15.15 3.58 11.53
N SER A 55 -15.48 2.41 10.98
CA SER A 55 -15.65 1.16 11.72
C SER A 55 -14.38 0.32 11.82
N LEU A 56 -13.28 0.73 11.17
CA LEU A 56 -12.05 -0.06 11.15
C LEU A 56 -11.29 0.05 12.48
N PRO A 57 -10.71 -1.05 12.94
CA PRO A 57 -9.69 -1.00 13.98
C PRO A 57 -8.52 -0.11 13.55
N PHE A 58 -7.95 0.64 14.50
CA PHE A 58 -6.84 1.55 14.24
C PHE A 58 -5.66 0.88 13.50
N ARG A 59 -5.38 -0.38 13.85
CA ARG A 59 -4.33 -1.19 13.21
C ARG A 59 -4.56 -1.40 11.72
N GLU A 60 -5.81 -1.49 11.26
CA GLU A 60 -6.16 -1.60 9.85
C GLU A 60 -6.01 -0.26 9.11
N ILE A 61 -6.20 0.85 9.82
CA ILE A 61 -5.92 2.20 9.28
C ILE A 61 -4.42 2.33 9.03
N ILE A 62 -3.58 1.93 9.99
CA ILE A 62 -2.12 1.91 9.82
C ILE A 62 -1.72 1.02 8.65
N CYS A 63 -2.37 -0.13 8.48
CA CYS A 63 -2.10 -1.04 7.38
C CYS A 63 -2.29 -0.36 6.01
N GLY A 64 -3.40 0.34 5.82
CA GLY A 64 -3.63 1.11 4.59
C GLY A 64 -2.72 2.34 4.46
N TYR A 65 -2.42 3.02 5.57
CA TYR A 65 -1.52 4.16 5.59
C TYR A 65 -0.10 3.78 5.12
N ALA A 66 0.38 2.59 5.46
CA ALA A 66 1.67 2.06 4.99
C ALA A 66 1.77 2.05 3.45
N GLU A 67 0.70 1.68 2.77
CA GLU A 67 0.65 1.68 1.31
C GLU A 67 0.63 3.11 0.74
N ILE A 68 -0.06 4.06 1.39
CA ILE A 68 -0.05 5.47 1.00
C ILE A 68 1.38 6.03 1.10
N VAL A 69 2.08 5.74 2.19
CA VAL A 69 3.49 6.13 2.38
C VAL A 69 4.37 5.50 1.31
N LYS A 70 4.19 4.21 1.01
CA LYS A 70 4.91 3.52 -0.06
C LYS A 70 4.74 4.23 -1.40
N HIS A 71 3.52 4.56 -1.79
CA HIS A 71 3.24 5.27 -3.04
C HIS A 71 3.89 6.66 -3.07
N ALA A 72 3.87 7.38 -1.94
CA ALA A 72 4.51 8.67 -1.82
C ALA A 72 6.04 8.59 -2.00
N LEU A 73 6.68 7.61 -1.36
CA LEU A 73 8.12 7.39 -1.45
C LEU A 73 8.57 6.98 -2.85
N ILE A 74 7.76 6.17 -3.56
CA ILE A 74 8.09 5.71 -4.90
C ILE A 74 8.05 6.85 -5.92
N ALA A 75 7.02 7.70 -5.89
CA ALA A 75 6.75 8.56 -7.04
C ALA A 75 6.22 9.97 -6.72
N ASN A 76 6.01 10.35 -5.45
CA ASN A 76 5.36 11.62 -5.16
C ASN A 76 5.86 12.32 -3.89
N LYS A 77 6.97 13.05 -4.02
CA LYS A 77 7.56 13.84 -2.92
C LYS A 77 6.57 14.86 -2.31
N LYS A 78 5.64 15.42 -3.12
CA LYS A 78 4.62 16.36 -2.61
C LYS A 78 3.63 15.64 -1.71
N LEU A 79 3.23 14.42 -2.08
CA LEU A 79 2.39 13.58 -1.23
C LEU A 79 3.13 13.23 0.06
N TYR A 80 4.39 12.80 -0.01
CA TYR A 80 5.19 12.50 1.18
C TYR A 80 5.22 13.66 2.18
N ASN A 81 5.53 14.87 1.71
CA ASN A 81 5.53 16.06 2.56
C ASN A 81 4.14 16.38 3.14
N PHE A 82 3.09 16.14 2.37
CA PHE A 82 1.72 16.31 2.82
C PHE A 82 1.36 15.30 3.93
N LEU A 83 1.75 14.03 3.77
CA LEU A 83 1.52 12.99 4.78
C LEU A 83 2.22 13.30 6.10
N ASN A 84 3.50 13.69 6.04
CA ASN A 84 4.27 14.05 7.24
C ASN A 84 3.64 15.22 8.01
N LYS A 85 3.08 16.19 7.28
CA LYS A 85 2.48 17.39 7.87
C LYS A 85 1.11 17.15 8.51
N ASN A 86 0.40 16.12 8.05
CA ASN A 86 -0.99 15.87 8.42
C ASN A 86 -1.20 14.46 8.99
N LEU A 87 -0.16 13.84 9.56
CA LEU A 87 -0.22 12.46 10.04
C LEU A 87 -1.40 12.20 10.99
N ASP A 88 -1.51 13.02 12.04
CA ASP A 88 -2.55 12.86 13.05
C ASP A 88 -3.96 12.97 12.48
N ASP A 89 -4.16 13.91 11.54
CA ASP A 89 -5.45 14.11 10.90
C ASP A 89 -5.80 12.95 9.95
N ILE A 90 -4.81 12.38 9.28
CA ILE A 90 -4.99 11.19 8.44
C ILE A 90 -5.37 9.99 9.28
N LEU A 91 -4.64 9.74 10.38
CA LEU A 91 -4.89 8.60 11.26
C LEU A 91 -6.23 8.73 12.00
N LYS A 92 -6.71 9.96 12.23
CA LYS A 92 -8.04 10.26 12.76
C LYS A 92 -9.14 10.34 11.67
N LEU A 93 -8.81 9.99 10.44
CA LEU A 93 -9.73 9.99 9.28
C LEU A 93 -10.43 11.35 9.05
N LYS A 94 -9.74 12.46 9.32
CA LYS A 94 -10.34 13.79 9.17
C LYS A 94 -10.52 14.20 7.71
N SER A 95 -11.75 14.53 7.35
CA SER A 95 -12.09 15.18 6.07
C SER A 95 -11.59 16.64 6.04
N PRO A 96 -11.11 17.17 4.90
CA PRO A 96 -10.90 16.51 3.59
C PRO A 96 -9.49 15.88 3.44
N ILE A 97 -8.75 15.69 4.54
CA ILE A 97 -7.34 15.30 4.51
C ILE A 97 -7.20 13.82 4.11
N ILE A 98 -8.04 12.94 4.66
CA ILE A 98 -8.01 11.53 4.34
C ILE A 98 -8.37 11.25 2.87
N GLU A 99 -9.42 11.92 2.35
CA GLU A 99 -9.83 11.77 0.95
C GLU A 99 -8.71 12.21 -0.01
N ARG A 100 -8.05 13.32 0.33
CA ARG A 100 -6.91 13.81 -0.45
C ARG A 100 -5.76 12.80 -0.44
N SER A 101 -5.48 12.18 0.71
CA SER A 101 -4.44 11.16 0.85
C SER A 101 -4.74 9.94 -0.02
N ILE A 102 -5.96 9.41 0.07
CA ILE A 102 -6.44 8.27 -0.74
C ILE A 102 -6.36 8.62 -2.22
N HIS A 103 -6.92 9.75 -2.63
CA HIS A 103 -6.95 10.17 -4.03
C HIS A 103 -5.55 10.31 -4.64
N GLN A 104 -4.61 10.96 -3.93
CA GLN A 104 -3.25 11.12 -4.43
C GLN A 104 -2.50 9.79 -4.48
N SER A 105 -2.71 8.92 -3.51
CA SER A 105 -2.15 7.56 -3.49
C SER A 105 -2.66 6.74 -4.69
N CYS A 106 -3.97 6.73 -4.91
CA CYS A 106 -4.58 6.06 -6.07
C CYS A 106 -4.05 6.60 -7.41
N LYS A 107 -3.84 7.92 -7.53
CA LYS A 107 -3.23 8.52 -8.74
C LYS A 107 -1.84 7.97 -9.03
N VAL A 108 -1.00 7.84 -8.01
CA VAL A 108 0.34 7.25 -8.16
C VAL A 108 0.22 5.82 -8.66
N LYS A 109 -0.56 4.99 -7.98
CA LYS A 109 -0.72 3.59 -8.36
C LYS A 109 -1.29 3.45 -9.76
N LYS A 110 -2.36 4.19 -10.07
CA LYS A 110 -2.98 4.20 -11.39
C LYS A 110 -1.96 4.49 -12.48
N SER A 111 -1.16 5.55 -12.33
CA SER A 111 -0.16 5.95 -13.34
C SER A 111 0.90 4.89 -13.61
N ILE A 112 1.24 4.08 -12.62
CA ILE A 112 2.18 2.97 -12.75
C ILE A 112 1.51 1.77 -13.41
N VAL A 113 0.30 1.42 -12.99
CA VAL A 113 -0.48 0.30 -13.53
C VAL A 113 -0.81 0.51 -15.00
N GLU A 114 -1.20 1.73 -15.41
CA GLU A 114 -1.51 2.04 -16.82
C GLU A 114 -0.30 1.85 -17.75
N LYS A 115 0.92 2.02 -17.23
CA LYS A 115 2.15 1.83 -17.98
C LYS A 115 2.62 0.37 -18.03
N ASP A 116 2.21 -0.45 -17.08
CA ASP A 116 2.61 -1.85 -16.98
C ASP A 116 1.53 -2.67 -16.27
N GLU A 117 0.41 -2.90 -16.94
CA GLU A 117 -0.74 -3.60 -16.38
C GLU A 117 -0.39 -5.01 -15.88
N LYS A 118 0.43 -5.73 -16.63
CA LYS A 118 0.78 -7.15 -16.36
C LYS A 118 2.03 -7.33 -15.47
N GLU A 119 2.57 -6.23 -14.91
CA GLU A 119 3.73 -6.28 -14.00
C GLU A 119 4.97 -6.96 -14.59
N LYS A 120 5.26 -6.69 -15.83
CA LYS A 120 6.46 -7.23 -16.49
C LYS A 120 7.74 -6.45 -16.17
N GLY A 121 7.63 -5.17 -15.80
CA GLY A 121 8.77 -4.29 -15.55
C GLY A 121 8.47 -3.20 -14.52
N LEU A 122 8.01 -2.04 -14.98
CA LEU A 122 7.86 -0.83 -14.15
C LEU A 122 6.99 -1.04 -12.90
N ARG A 123 5.90 -1.78 -13.02
CA ARG A 123 4.96 -2.01 -11.91
C ARG A 123 5.60 -2.73 -10.73
N LYS A 124 6.72 -3.44 -10.93
CA LYS A 124 7.47 -4.09 -9.84
C LYS A 124 7.96 -3.11 -8.79
N VAL A 125 8.07 -1.81 -9.10
CA VAL A 125 8.41 -0.77 -8.12
C VAL A 125 7.39 -0.71 -6.97
N LEU A 126 6.13 -1.08 -7.22
CA LEU A 126 5.09 -1.16 -6.19
C LEU A 126 5.37 -2.25 -5.13
N ASN A 127 6.30 -3.16 -5.40
CA ASN A 127 6.74 -4.18 -4.45
C ASN A 127 7.88 -3.68 -3.55
N PHE A 128 8.13 -2.36 -3.49
CA PHE A 128 9.10 -1.78 -2.57
C PHE A 128 8.80 -2.20 -1.11
N GLY A 129 9.78 -2.80 -0.46
CA GLY A 129 9.66 -3.38 0.88
C GLY A 129 9.05 -4.79 0.95
N HIS A 130 8.33 -5.25 -0.08
CA HIS A 130 7.56 -6.50 -0.03
C HIS A 130 8.43 -7.76 0.12
N THR A 131 9.64 -7.79 -0.44
CA THR A 131 10.55 -8.94 -0.27
C THR A 131 10.86 -9.20 1.20
N PHE A 132 11.16 -8.14 1.95
CA PHE A 132 11.38 -8.27 3.40
C PHE A 132 10.07 -8.47 4.16
N ALA A 133 9.00 -7.79 3.77
CA ALA A 133 7.68 -7.93 4.40
C ALA A 133 7.21 -9.39 4.35
N HIS A 134 7.26 -10.03 3.19
CA HIS A 134 6.89 -11.45 3.05
C HIS A 134 7.79 -12.37 3.89
N GLY A 135 9.09 -12.06 4.01
CA GLY A 135 9.99 -12.79 4.91
C GLY A 135 9.59 -12.64 6.38
N ILE A 136 9.21 -11.44 6.80
CA ILE A 136 8.73 -11.16 8.17
C ILE A 136 7.40 -11.88 8.43
N GLU A 137 6.43 -11.80 7.50
CA GLU A 137 5.15 -12.51 7.59
C GLU A 137 5.35 -14.02 7.69
N ALA A 138 6.22 -14.58 6.86
CA ALA A 138 6.54 -16.03 6.87
C ALA A 138 7.21 -16.46 8.18
N ALA A 139 8.20 -15.70 8.67
CA ALA A 139 8.87 -15.96 9.94
C ALA A 139 7.91 -15.92 11.14
N ASN A 140 6.81 -15.16 11.04
CA ASN A 140 5.74 -15.12 12.04
C ASN A 140 4.60 -16.10 11.73
N SER A 141 4.79 -17.04 10.81
CA SER A 141 3.78 -18.04 10.40
C SER A 141 2.45 -17.42 9.98
N TYR A 142 2.51 -16.23 9.36
CA TYR A 142 1.33 -15.43 8.96
C TYR A 142 0.35 -15.17 10.11
N SER A 143 0.84 -15.13 11.34
CA SER A 143 0.01 -14.88 12.53
C SER A 143 -0.46 -13.43 12.60
N SER A 144 -1.47 -13.17 13.43
CA SER A 144 -1.99 -11.80 13.68
C SER A 144 -1.03 -10.89 14.46
N LYS A 145 0.15 -11.38 14.86
CA LYS A 145 1.16 -10.59 15.60
C LYS A 145 1.66 -9.39 14.81
N ILE A 146 1.87 -9.58 13.51
CA ILE A 146 2.29 -8.50 12.57
C ILE A 146 1.31 -8.52 11.40
N ASN A 147 0.65 -7.39 11.12
CA ASN A 147 -0.20 -7.27 9.95
C ASN A 147 0.63 -6.90 8.70
N HIS A 148 -0.02 -6.99 7.54
CA HIS A 148 0.64 -6.72 6.25
C HIS A 148 1.29 -5.33 6.19
N GLY A 149 0.59 -4.29 6.59
CA GLY A 149 1.12 -2.92 6.53
C GLY A 149 2.30 -2.69 7.47
N GLU A 150 2.27 -3.25 8.67
CA GLU A 150 3.40 -3.21 9.60
C GLU A 150 4.62 -3.92 8.99
N ALA A 151 4.41 -5.08 8.38
CA ALA A 151 5.47 -5.82 7.70
C ALA A 151 6.04 -5.02 6.52
N VAL A 152 5.20 -4.33 5.74
CA VAL A 152 5.62 -3.49 4.61
C VAL A 152 6.43 -2.28 5.08
N LEU A 153 6.02 -1.59 6.16
CA LEU A 153 6.79 -0.48 6.74
C LEU A 153 8.19 -0.93 7.16
N LEU A 154 8.28 -2.03 7.92
CA LEU A 154 9.57 -2.61 8.32
C LEU A 154 10.37 -3.04 7.09
N GLY A 155 9.71 -3.64 6.10
CA GLY A 155 10.32 -4.07 4.86
C GLY A 155 10.91 -2.92 4.05
N MET A 156 10.24 -1.77 3.98
CA MET A 156 10.77 -0.57 3.33
C MET A 156 12.04 -0.05 4.05
N ILE A 157 12.04 -0.04 5.37
CA ILE A 157 13.21 0.35 6.17
C ILE A 157 14.38 -0.58 5.89
N LEU A 158 14.17 -1.90 5.91
CA LEU A 158 15.22 -2.90 5.66
C LEU A 158 15.75 -2.82 4.23
N ALA A 159 14.86 -2.65 3.23
CA ALA A 159 15.26 -2.48 1.84
C ALA A 159 16.13 -1.24 1.63
N THR A 160 15.78 -0.12 2.27
CA THR A 160 16.56 1.12 2.17
C THR A 160 17.89 1.00 2.90
N ARG A 161 17.95 0.36 4.07
CA ARG A 161 19.21 0.05 4.76
C ARG A 161 20.15 -0.78 3.91
N LEU A 162 19.61 -1.82 3.26
CA LEU A 162 20.39 -2.66 2.37
C LEU A 162 20.90 -1.87 1.16
N SER A 163 20.04 -1.03 0.56
CA SER A 163 20.43 -0.16 -0.56
C SER A 163 21.54 0.82 -0.15
N PHE A 164 21.45 1.40 1.03
CA PHE A 164 22.51 2.26 1.57
C PHE A 164 23.82 1.49 1.79
N LYS A 165 23.77 0.30 2.42
CA LYS A 165 24.94 -0.57 2.59
C LYS A 165 25.58 -0.96 1.25
N LYS A 166 24.77 -1.14 0.21
CA LYS A 166 25.23 -1.43 -1.15
C LYS A 166 25.65 -0.19 -1.94
N LYS A 167 25.61 1.01 -1.33
CA LYS A 167 25.91 2.30 -1.96
C LYS A 167 25.02 2.63 -3.17
N VAL A 168 23.77 2.14 -3.17
CA VAL A 168 22.77 2.39 -4.22
C VAL A 168 21.93 3.63 -3.91
N CYS A 169 21.78 4.02 -2.64
CA CYS A 169 21.10 5.24 -2.24
C CYS A 169 21.94 6.10 -1.28
N SER A 170 21.57 7.38 -1.17
CA SER A 170 22.24 8.35 -0.30
C SER A 170 21.81 8.20 1.17
N GLN A 171 22.59 8.79 2.08
CA GLN A 171 22.25 8.93 3.50
C GLN A 171 20.91 9.68 3.68
N ASP A 172 20.67 10.72 2.88
CA ASP A 172 19.41 11.49 2.94
C ASP A 172 18.19 10.62 2.64
N THR A 173 18.30 9.70 1.67
CA THR A 173 17.23 8.75 1.36
C THR A 173 16.94 7.82 2.54
N LEU A 174 17.99 7.37 3.23
CA LEU A 174 17.86 6.56 4.43
C LEU A 174 17.18 7.36 5.55
N CYS A 175 17.62 8.61 5.78
CA CYS A 175 17.07 9.48 6.82
C CYS A 175 15.58 9.77 6.60
N LEU A 176 15.12 9.94 5.36
CA LEU A 176 13.69 10.16 5.07
C LEU A 176 12.78 9.11 5.69
N LEU A 177 13.18 7.84 5.71
CA LEU A 177 12.38 6.75 6.28
C LEU A 177 12.47 6.66 7.80
N TYR A 178 13.57 7.12 8.40
CA TYR A 178 13.73 7.12 9.86
C TYR A 178 13.12 8.33 10.55
N THR A 179 13.03 9.45 9.84
CA THR A 179 12.44 10.69 10.36
C THR A 179 10.93 10.80 10.07
N SER A 180 10.36 9.84 9.33
CA SER A 180 8.92 9.73 9.20
C SER A 180 8.33 9.41 10.57
N PRO A 181 7.37 10.19 11.08
CA PRO A 181 6.75 9.91 12.37
C PRO A 181 6.17 8.50 12.36
N SER A 182 6.58 7.71 13.35
CA SER A 182 6.03 6.38 13.56
C SER A 182 4.69 6.51 14.26
N PRO A 183 3.66 5.78 13.84
CA PRO A 183 2.38 5.73 14.56
C PRO A 183 2.49 5.24 16.01
N ARG A 184 3.66 4.79 16.45
CA ARG A 184 3.93 4.36 17.83
C ARG A 184 4.46 5.47 18.72
N ASP A 185 4.78 6.64 18.16
CA ASP A 185 5.37 7.78 18.88
C ASP A 185 4.31 8.82 19.28
N SER A 186 3.02 8.49 19.10
CA SER A 186 1.85 9.32 19.46
C SER A 186 0.98 8.71 20.54
#